data_b1a2b69e6660536288e7e74356dfab3f
#
_entry.id   b1a2b69e6660536288e7e74356dfab3f
#
_cell.length_a   1.000
_cell.length_b   1.000
_cell.length_c   1.000
_cell.angle_alpha   90.00
_cell.angle_beta   90.00
_cell.angle_gamma   90.00
#
_symmetry.space_group_name_H-M   'P 1'
#
loop_
_entity.id
_entity.type
_entity.pdbx_description
1 polymer ?
#
loop_
_entity_poly.entity_id
_entity_poly.type
_entity_poly.pdbx_seq_one_letter_code
_entity_poly.pdbx_strand_id
1 'polypeptide(L)'
;MDRPPPRTDPRRTRWYRQVGRRGWTAFAAAWGGYVLDGFDFVLITLVLTEVRAEFGLDAVRAASLVSAAFVSRWLGGMLLGALGDRYGRRAAMTASILLFSLGTLACGLAGSYGALYAARLVVGLGMAGEYSASATYVMESWPERMRGRASGFLISGYSIGTVLAAQVYSQVVPALGWRWMFYLGVLPALFALWMRRALPEAEDWEEAIAETAARPNPFRPLFTRPDGTPSPHRAALHLGLAAGAFVALLVLFTGRAGDAAWPLALLAAGALGTLAVRLGSPDHRVLYLALTVTVFAGFLYTWPIQALLPTYLKTELHYTADQVRDVLFWAGFGTAAGCVLAGFTGDRFGPARAYALTLTASLAFVFPVFAVHDDLLLLGVLLFLLQATSFGISGLLPRYLGGRLPVERRASGLGFVYNVGALGGAVAPLLGARLAEGRPLGQSLAVLTFGLSLLVVLLIGLDVPGRLHRLADRRPT
;
A
#
# COMPACT_ATOMS: atom_id res chain seq x y z
N MET A 1 43.46 -34.43 -15.34
CA MET A 1 42.29 -34.59 -14.44
C MET A 1 42.17 -33.32 -13.62
N ASP A 2 41.44 -32.33 -14.14
CA ASP A 2 41.17 -31.09 -13.43
C ASP A 2 40.15 -31.35 -12.34
N ARG A 3 40.52 -31.09 -11.09
CA ARG A 3 39.56 -31.11 -9.97
C ARG A 3 38.54 -29.96 -10.17
N PRO A 4 37.21 -30.22 -10.10
CA PRO A 4 36.26 -29.15 -10.15
C PRO A 4 36.51 -28.17 -9.00
N PRO A 5 36.33 -26.85 -9.22
CA PRO A 5 36.56 -25.84 -8.19
C PRO A 5 35.73 -26.16 -6.95
N PRO A 6 36.24 -25.91 -5.71
CA PRO A 6 35.49 -26.21 -4.50
C PRO A 6 34.18 -25.46 -4.50
N ARG A 7 33.05 -26.18 -4.40
CA ARG A 7 31.73 -25.60 -4.18
C ARG A 7 31.79 -24.76 -2.90
N THR A 8 31.83 -23.46 -3.03
CA THR A 8 31.74 -22.53 -1.89
C THR A 8 30.44 -22.80 -1.18
N ASP A 9 30.51 -23.18 0.10
CA ASP A 9 29.29 -23.38 0.94
C ASP A 9 28.48 -22.08 0.92
N PRO A 10 27.21 -22.10 0.43
CA PRO A 10 26.38 -20.92 0.37
C PRO A 10 26.15 -20.25 1.74
N ARG A 11 26.39 -20.98 2.84
CA ARG A 11 26.26 -20.48 4.21
C ARG A 11 27.41 -19.58 4.65
N ARG A 12 28.59 -19.63 3.98
CA ARG A 12 29.78 -18.79 4.26
C ARG A 12 29.81 -17.47 3.49
N THR A 13 29.02 -17.32 2.42
CA THR A 13 28.92 -16.06 1.67
C THR A 13 27.99 -15.07 2.36
N ARG A 14 28.46 -13.83 2.54
CA ARG A 14 27.63 -12.74 3.10
C ARG A 14 26.34 -12.60 2.28
N TRP A 15 25.20 -12.50 2.95
CA TRP A 15 23.87 -12.58 2.34
C TRP A 15 23.70 -11.66 1.11
N TYR A 16 24.22 -10.42 1.16
CA TYR A 16 24.08 -9.44 0.09
C TYR A 16 24.81 -9.82 -1.21
N ARG A 17 25.84 -10.67 -1.13
CA ARG A 17 26.54 -11.20 -2.32
C ARG A 17 25.75 -12.30 -3.02
N GLN A 18 24.76 -12.87 -2.35
CA GLN A 18 23.94 -13.95 -2.88
C GLN A 18 22.80 -13.44 -3.78
N VAL A 19 22.44 -12.14 -3.70
CA VAL A 19 21.39 -11.52 -4.52
C VAL A 19 21.82 -11.33 -5.97
N GLY A 20 23.13 -11.19 -6.23
CA GLY A 20 23.63 -10.94 -7.57
C GLY A 20 23.33 -9.51 -8.09
N ARG A 21 24.01 -9.17 -9.20
CA ARG A 21 23.87 -7.81 -9.79
C ARG A 21 22.47 -7.55 -10.31
N ARG A 22 21.83 -8.52 -10.97
CA ARG A 22 20.47 -8.39 -11.52
C ARG A 22 19.44 -8.12 -10.43
N GLY A 23 19.49 -8.88 -9.32
CA GLY A 23 18.59 -8.68 -8.19
C GLY A 23 18.75 -7.32 -7.49
N TRP A 24 20.00 -6.81 -7.38
CA TRP A 24 20.25 -5.48 -6.83
C TRP A 24 19.80 -4.35 -7.77
N THR A 25 19.94 -4.52 -9.08
CA THR A 25 19.43 -3.55 -10.06
C THR A 25 17.90 -3.51 -10.03
N ALA A 26 17.25 -4.68 -9.98
CA ALA A 26 15.81 -4.80 -9.83
C ALA A 26 15.31 -4.10 -8.55
N PHE A 27 16.00 -4.36 -7.43
CA PHE A 27 15.71 -3.71 -6.16
C PHE A 27 15.86 -2.19 -6.22
N ALA A 28 16.98 -1.68 -6.69
CA ALA A 28 17.26 -0.24 -6.71
C ALA A 28 16.19 0.53 -7.52
N ALA A 29 15.76 -0.03 -8.64
CA ALA A 29 14.73 0.58 -9.45
C ALA A 29 13.34 0.52 -8.80
N ALA A 30 12.94 -0.63 -8.27
CA ALA A 30 11.67 -0.78 -7.57
C ALA A 30 11.63 0.07 -6.29
N TRP A 31 12.74 0.11 -5.53
CA TRP A 31 12.86 0.96 -4.34
C TRP A 31 12.78 2.44 -4.69
N GLY A 32 13.46 2.87 -5.76
CA GLY A 32 13.36 4.24 -6.25
C GLY A 32 11.94 4.62 -6.65
N GLY A 33 11.23 3.76 -7.39
CA GLY A 33 9.81 3.95 -7.71
C GLY A 33 8.96 4.07 -6.44
N TYR A 34 9.25 3.27 -5.43
CA TYR A 34 8.51 3.27 -4.17
C TYR A 34 8.80 4.51 -3.30
N VAL A 35 10.02 5.07 -3.37
CA VAL A 35 10.34 6.38 -2.78
C VAL A 35 9.50 7.48 -3.44
N LEU A 36 9.41 7.46 -4.77
CA LEU A 36 8.60 8.42 -5.51
C LEU A 36 7.10 8.28 -5.25
N ASP A 37 6.60 7.04 -5.08
CA ASP A 37 5.21 6.77 -4.68
C ASP A 37 4.91 7.38 -3.30
N GLY A 38 5.79 7.14 -2.31
CA GLY A 38 5.66 7.70 -0.97
C GLY A 38 5.74 9.24 -0.94
N PHE A 39 6.64 9.81 -1.73
CA PHE A 39 6.75 11.26 -1.91
C PHE A 39 5.43 11.84 -2.45
N ASP A 40 4.94 11.31 -3.56
CA ASP A 40 3.77 11.83 -4.25
C ASP A 40 2.47 11.66 -3.43
N PHE A 41 2.33 10.52 -2.75
CA PHE A 41 1.14 10.25 -1.95
C PHE A 41 0.90 11.29 -0.86
N VAL A 42 1.97 11.70 -0.18
CA VAL A 42 1.87 12.62 0.97
C VAL A 42 1.71 14.09 0.54
N LEU A 43 2.01 14.44 -0.71
CA LEU A 43 1.97 15.84 -1.18
C LEU A 43 0.65 16.52 -0.85
N ILE A 44 -0.47 15.89 -1.17
CA ILE A 44 -1.79 16.49 -0.92
C ILE A 44 -2.06 16.73 0.57
N THR A 45 -1.55 15.88 1.46
CA THR A 45 -1.74 16.05 2.90
C THR A 45 -0.91 17.21 3.45
N LEU A 46 0.28 17.42 2.90
CA LEU A 46 1.16 18.53 3.28
C LEU A 46 0.59 19.89 2.85
N VAL A 47 0.04 19.97 1.64
CA VAL A 47 -0.49 21.22 1.06
C VAL A 47 -2.02 21.41 1.23
N LEU A 48 -2.65 20.57 2.05
CA LEU A 48 -4.12 20.58 2.17
C LEU A 48 -4.65 21.90 2.72
N THR A 49 -3.91 22.56 3.59
CA THR A 49 -4.28 23.85 4.19
C THR A 49 -4.31 24.95 3.13
N GLU A 50 -3.30 24.99 2.26
CA GLU A 50 -3.16 25.94 1.18
C GLU A 50 -4.23 25.74 0.11
N VAL A 51 -4.45 24.48 -0.29
CA VAL A 51 -5.51 24.08 -1.23
C VAL A 51 -6.90 24.44 -0.68
N ARG A 52 -7.12 24.19 0.61
CA ARG A 52 -8.37 24.54 1.29
C ARG A 52 -8.63 26.04 1.27
N ALA A 53 -7.61 26.83 1.56
CA ALA A 53 -7.72 28.29 1.55
C ALA A 53 -8.01 28.84 0.16
N GLU A 54 -7.31 28.35 -0.87
CA GLU A 54 -7.44 28.83 -2.24
C GLU A 54 -8.80 28.51 -2.86
N PHE A 55 -9.32 27.28 -2.67
CA PHE A 55 -10.59 26.86 -3.26
C PHE A 55 -11.80 27.05 -2.34
N GLY A 56 -11.63 27.65 -1.15
CA GLY A 56 -12.72 27.89 -0.20
C GLY A 56 -13.40 26.60 0.26
N LEU A 57 -12.64 25.53 0.52
CA LEU A 57 -13.18 24.22 0.84
C LEU A 57 -13.54 24.10 2.32
N ASP A 58 -14.65 23.42 2.61
CA ASP A 58 -14.92 22.91 3.94
C ASP A 58 -14.00 21.72 4.29
N ALA A 59 -14.02 21.29 5.56
CA ALA A 59 -13.16 20.20 6.04
C ALA A 59 -13.43 18.86 5.33
N VAL A 60 -14.69 18.57 4.99
CA VAL A 60 -15.11 17.33 4.33
C VAL A 60 -14.59 17.29 2.89
N ARG A 61 -14.76 18.38 2.15
CA ARG A 61 -14.23 18.50 0.78
C ARG A 61 -12.70 18.45 0.74
N ALA A 62 -12.04 19.08 1.70
CA ALA A 62 -10.58 18.99 1.80
C ALA A 62 -10.14 17.53 2.06
N ALA A 63 -10.73 16.85 3.06
CA ALA A 63 -10.43 15.44 3.36
C ALA A 63 -10.73 14.51 2.17
N SER A 64 -11.77 14.79 1.37
CA SER A 64 -12.11 14.00 0.20
C SER A 64 -11.03 13.97 -0.88
N LEU A 65 -10.20 15.02 -0.99
CA LEU A 65 -9.04 15.04 -1.89
C LEU A 65 -7.98 14.00 -1.53
N VAL A 66 -7.81 13.71 -0.24
CA VAL A 66 -6.92 12.64 0.23
C VAL A 66 -7.54 11.28 -0.09
N SER A 67 -8.83 11.12 0.18
CA SER A 67 -9.58 9.87 -0.06
C SER A 67 -9.70 9.51 -1.54
N ALA A 68 -9.71 10.49 -2.44
CA ALA A 68 -9.88 10.29 -3.88
C ALA A 68 -8.91 9.27 -4.47
N ALA A 69 -7.63 9.32 -4.07
CA ALA A 69 -6.65 8.35 -4.54
C ALA A 69 -6.96 6.91 -4.08
N PHE A 70 -7.52 6.72 -2.89
CA PHE A 70 -7.93 5.40 -2.42
C PHE A 70 -9.15 4.85 -3.18
N VAL A 71 -10.09 5.73 -3.56
CA VAL A 71 -11.30 5.33 -4.29
C VAL A 71 -10.98 4.64 -5.61
N SER A 72 -9.95 5.06 -6.31
CA SER A 72 -9.55 4.50 -7.62
C SER A 72 -8.45 3.43 -7.53
N ARG A 73 -7.71 3.33 -6.42
CA ARG A 73 -6.57 2.41 -6.29
C ARG A 73 -6.92 0.95 -6.55
N TRP A 74 -8.05 0.47 -6.06
CA TRP A 74 -8.42 -0.94 -6.25
C TRP A 74 -8.61 -1.29 -7.74
N LEU A 75 -9.18 -0.36 -8.52
CA LEU A 75 -9.34 -0.52 -9.97
C LEU A 75 -7.96 -0.47 -10.66
N GLY A 76 -7.12 0.48 -10.28
CA GLY A 76 -5.74 0.58 -10.77
C GLY A 76 -4.92 -0.67 -10.48
N GLY A 77 -5.00 -1.21 -9.24
CA GLY A 77 -4.31 -2.44 -8.85
C GLY A 77 -4.75 -3.66 -9.66
N MET A 78 -6.02 -3.74 -9.96
CA MET A 78 -6.57 -4.80 -10.81
C MET A 78 -6.08 -4.66 -12.27
N LEU A 79 -6.17 -3.47 -12.85
CA LEU A 79 -5.82 -3.23 -14.26
C LEU A 79 -4.31 -3.31 -14.51
N LEU A 80 -3.52 -2.60 -13.70
CA LEU A 80 -2.06 -2.57 -13.85
C LEU A 80 -1.39 -3.85 -13.35
N GLY A 81 -1.97 -4.52 -12.35
CA GLY A 81 -1.56 -5.87 -11.96
C GLY A 81 -1.74 -6.87 -13.11
N ALA A 82 -2.88 -6.83 -13.79
CA ALA A 82 -3.14 -7.66 -14.96
C ALA A 82 -2.23 -7.32 -16.15
N LEU A 83 -1.88 -6.04 -16.31
CA LEU A 83 -0.87 -5.61 -17.26
C LEU A 83 0.48 -6.27 -16.96
N GLY A 84 0.86 -6.34 -15.66
CA GLY A 84 2.09 -6.97 -15.20
C GLY A 84 2.12 -8.48 -15.42
N ASP A 85 1.01 -9.16 -15.21
CA ASP A 85 0.92 -10.60 -15.48
C ASP A 85 1.00 -10.91 -16.98
N ARG A 86 0.43 -10.06 -17.83
CA ARG A 86 0.34 -10.29 -19.28
C ARG A 86 1.57 -9.79 -20.08
N TYR A 87 2.13 -8.64 -19.71
CA TYR A 87 3.17 -7.94 -20.49
C TYR A 87 4.49 -7.79 -19.73
N GLY A 88 4.57 -8.31 -18.53
CA GLY A 88 5.77 -8.26 -17.68
C GLY A 88 5.72 -7.17 -16.60
N ARG A 89 6.49 -7.40 -15.55
CA ARG A 89 6.50 -6.54 -14.35
C ARG A 89 7.05 -5.15 -14.67
N ARG A 90 8.08 -5.08 -15.51
CA ARG A 90 8.68 -3.82 -15.96
C ARG A 90 7.68 -2.94 -16.72
N ALA A 91 6.85 -3.53 -17.59
CA ALA A 91 5.83 -2.79 -18.32
C ALA A 91 4.79 -2.18 -17.38
N ALA A 92 4.32 -2.94 -16.39
CA ALA A 92 3.35 -2.48 -15.40
C ALA A 92 3.91 -1.37 -14.50
N MET A 93 5.14 -1.52 -13.99
CA MET A 93 5.83 -0.49 -13.20
C MET A 93 5.96 0.81 -13.98
N THR A 94 6.41 0.74 -15.23
CA THR A 94 6.57 1.92 -16.08
C THR A 94 5.24 2.62 -16.34
N ALA A 95 4.20 1.87 -16.70
CA ALA A 95 2.86 2.43 -16.95
C ALA A 95 2.28 3.06 -15.67
N SER A 96 2.48 2.42 -14.53
CA SER A 96 2.06 2.87 -13.21
C SER A 96 2.67 4.25 -12.87
N ILE A 97 4.01 4.34 -12.93
CA ILE A 97 4.72 5.57 -12.60
C ILE A 97 4.35 6.70 -13.57
N LEU A 98 4.26 6.42 -14.86
CA LEU A 98 3.83 7.43 -15.84
C LEU A 98 2.42 7.93 -15.55
N LEU A 99 1.49 7.03 -15.23
CA LEU A 99 0.11 7.38 -14.97
C LEU A 99 -0.03 8.25 -13.71
N PHE A 100 0.59 7.88 -12.59
CA PHE A 100 0.51 8.71 -11.40
C PHE A 100 1.26 10.04 -11.55
N SER A 101 2.40 10.07 -12.25
CA SER A 101 3.14 11.31 -12.51
C SER A 101 2.34 12.31 -13.34
N LEU A 102 1.63 11.82 -14.38
CA LEU A 102 0.73 12.66 -15.17
C LEU A 102 -0.45 13.16 -14.33
N GLY A 103 -1.01 12.30 -13.49
CA GLY A 103 -2.06 12.68 -12.54
C GLY A 103 -1.58 13.74 -11.55
N THR A 104 -0.36 13.61 -11.04
CA THR A 104 0.25 14.58 -10.11
C THR A 104 0.50 15.92 -10.80
N LEU A 105 1.03 15.91 -12.02
CA LEU A 105 1.17 17.13 -12.82
C LEU A 105 -0.19 17.81 -13.04
N ALA A 106 -1.23 17.02 -13.35
CA ALA A 106 -2.59 17.55 -13.51
C ALA A 106 -3.15 18.15 -12.21
N CYS A 107 -2.76 17.63 -11.03
CA CYS A 107 -3.10 18.26 -9.75
C CYS A 107 -2.53 19.68 -9.62
N GLY A 108 -1.28 19.90 -10.04
CA GLY A 108 -0.65 21.22 -10.04
C GLY A 108 -1.31 22.20 -11.01
N LEU A 109 -1.87 21.71 -12.11
CA LEU A 109 -2.56 22.52 -13.13
C LEU A 109 -4.05 22.75 -12.80
N ALA A 110 -4.58 22.11 -11.76
CA ALA A 110 -5.99 22.20 -11.43
C ALA A 110 -6.40 23.61 -10.99
N GLY A 111 -7.39 24.17 -11.67
CA GLY A 111 -7.99 25.47 -11.35
C GLY A 111 -9.28 25.37 -10.55
N SER A 112 -9.72 24.16 -10.15
CA SER A 112 -10.92 23.96 -9.37
C SER A 112 -10.83 22.68 -8.53
N TYR A 113 -11.67 22.61 -7.48
CA TYR A 113 -11.81 21.39 -6.67
C TYR A 113 -12.13 20.15 -7.53
N GLY A 114 -13.07 20.27 -8.48
CA GLY A 114 -13.46 19.13 -9.32
C GLY A 114 -12.33 18.63 -10.21
N ALA A 115 -11.55 19.54 -10.80
CA ALA A 115 -10.36 19.17 -11.58
C ALA A 115 -9.29 18.51 -10.71
N LEU A 116 -9.03 19.06 -9.53
CA LEU A 116 -8.07 18.48 -8.57
C LEU A 116 -8.52 17.09 -8.10
N TYR A 117 -9.81 16.93 -7.79
CA TYR A 117 -10.38 15.63 -7.39
C TYR A 117 -10.24 14.57 -8.50
N ALA A 118 -10.56 14.94 -9.75
CA ALA A 118 -10.40 14.05 -10.91
C ALA A 118 -8.94 13.67 -11.14
N ALA A 119 -8.00 14.63 -11.02
CA ALA A 119 -6.57 14.36 -11.10
C ALA A 119 -6.10 13.40 -10.00
N ARG A 120 -6.60 13.53 -8.77
CA ARG A 120 -6.32 12.62 -7.65
C ARG A 120 -6.84 11.20 -7.89
N LEU A 121 -7.96 11.02 -8.60
CA LEU A 121 -8.42 9.70 -9.03
C LEU A 121 -7.42 9.06 -10.02
N VAL A 122 -6.86 9.85 -10.95
CA VAL A 122 -5.82 9.36 -11.89
C VAL A 122 -4.55 8.96 -11.14
N VAL A 123 -4.11 9.78 -10.17
CA VAL A 123 -2.98 9.44 -9.28
C VAL A 123 -3.22 8.09 -8.61
N GLY A 124 -4.38 7.89 -8.00
CA GLY A 124 -4.73 6.65 -7.32
C GLY A 124 -4.69 5.41 -8.22
N LEU A 125 -5.20 5.54 -9.46
CA LEU A 125 -5.10 4.47 -10.47
C LEU A 125 -3.65 4.08 -10.74
N GLY A 126 -2.77 5.07 -10.92
CA GLY A 126 -1.35 4.85 -11.16
C GLY A 126 -0.64 4.19 -9.99
N MET A 127 -0.72 4.78 -8.80
CA MET A 127 -0.02 4.32 -7.59
C MET A 127 -0.32 2.85 -7.22
N ALA A 128 -1.52 2.38 -7.54
CA ALA A 128 -1.92 1.01 -7.25
C ALA A 128 -1.10 -0.05 -8.00
N GLY A 129 -0.70 0.26 -9.22
CA GLY A 129 0.11 -0.64 -10.05
C GLY A 129 1.57 -0.70 -9.58
N GLU A 130 2.10 0.40 -9.07
CA GLU A 130 3.48 0.46 -8.58
C GLU A 130 3.69 -0.55 -7.44
N TYR A 131 2.83 -0.55 -6.41
CA TYR A 131 2.93 -1.53 -5.33
C TYR A 131 2.92 -2.97 -5.84
N SER A 132 1.95 -3.34 -6.68
CA SER A 132 1.78 -4.71 -7.13
C SER A 132 2.91 -5.18 -8.04
N ALA A 133 3.35 -4.33 -8.98
CA ALA A 133 4.40 -4.65 -9.92
C ALA A 133 5.78 -4.67 -9.27
N SER A 134 6.13 -3.63 -8.49
CA SER A 134 7.42 -3.52 -7.83
C SER A 134 7.63 -4.61 -6.77
N ALA A 135 6.60 -4.89 -5.94
CA ALA A 135 6.70 -5.95 -4.94
C ALA A 135 6.88 -7.32 -5.59
N THR A 136 6.12 -7.62 -6.65
CA THR A 136 6.23 -8.88 -7.38
C THR A 136 7.60 -8.99 -8.05
N TYR A 137 8.04 -7.93 -8.75
CA TYR A 137 9.32 -7.89 -9.45
C TYR A 137 10.52 -8.14 -8.53
N VAL A 138 10.57 -7.48 -7.36
CA VAL A 138 11.66 -7.66 -6.40
C VAL A 138 11.62 -9.05 -5.78
N MET A 139 10.44 -9.56 -5.41
CA MET A 139 10.31 -10.90 -4.85
C MET A 139 10.70 -12.01 -5.85
N GLU A 140 10.38 -11.84 -7.14
CA GLU A 140 10.73 -12.78 -8.21
C GLU A 140 12.21 -12.67 -8.62
N SER A 141 12.87 -11.53 -8.36
CA SER A 141 14.29 -11.29 -8.67
C SER A 141 15.24 -11.65 -7.52
N TRP A 142 14.74 -12.01 -6.33
CA TRP A 142 15.56 -12.35 -5.17
C TRP A 142 15.40 -13.82 -4.78
N PRO A 143 16.48 -14.46 -4.24
CA PRO A 143 16.39 -15.83 -3.75
C PRO A 143 15.27 -16.01 -2.74
N GLU A 144 14.51 -17.11 -2.83
CA GLU A 144 13.29 -17.34 -2.04
C GLU A 144 13.50 -17.15 -0.53
N ARG A 145 14.62 -17.61 0.00
CA ARG A 145 14.97 -17.47 1.42
C ARG A 145 15.21 -16.04 1.89
N MET A 146 15.33 -15.06 0.97
CA MET A 146 15.60 -13.65 1.24
C MET A 146 14.45 -12.74 0.79
N ARG A 147 13.34 -13.29 0.36
CA ARG A 147 12.16 -12.52 -0.08
C ARG A 147 11.54 -11.68 1.03
N GLY A 148 11.72 -12.04 2.30
CA GLY A 148 11.36 -11.19 3.44
C GLY A 148 12.18 -9.90 3.48
N ARG A 149 13.51 -10.01 3.34
CA ARG A 149 14.40 -8.83 3.25
C ARG A 149 14.08 -7.98 2.04
N ALA A 150 13.89 -8.61 0.87
CA ALA A 150 13.51 -7.92 -0.35
C ALA A 150 12.24 -7.08 -0.14
N SER A 151 11.21 -7.65 0.46
CA SER A 151 9.95 -7.01 0.81
C SER A 151 10.15 -5.85 1.80
N GLY A 152 10.86 -6.09 2.91
CA GLY A 152 11.10 -5.09 3.94
C GLY A 152 11.91 -3.89 3.44
N PHE A 153 12.98 -4.14 2.69
CA PHE A 153 13.77 -3.08 2.07
C PHE A 153 12.94 -2.29 1.05
N LEU A 154 12.12 -2.95 0.21
CA LEU A 154 11.28 -2.27 -0.76
C LEU A 154 10.33 -1.28 -0.08
N ILE A 155 9.58 -1.75 0.92
CA ILE A 155 8.57 -0.93 1.59
C ILE A 155 9.21 0.24 2.38
N SER A 156 10.46 0.12 2.84
CA SER A 156 11.17 1.24 3.48
C SER A 156 11.27 2.47 2.58
N GLY A 157 11.28 2.29 1.26
CA GLY A 157 11.31 3.37 0.28
C GLY A 157 10.15 4.35 0.43
N TYR A 158 8.94 3.84 0.70
CA TYR A 158 7.77 4.69 0.92
C TYR A 158 7.99 5.70 2.05
N SER A 159 8.51 5.24 3.20
CA SER A 159 8.76 6.12 4.35
C SER A 159 9.86 7.16 4.07
N ILE A 160 10.90 6.78 3.34
CA ILE A 160 11.93 7.72 2.89
C ILE A 160 11.32 8.77 1.96
N GLY A 161 10.43 8.36 1.04
CA GLY A 161 9.70 9.27 0.16
C GLY A 161 8.87 10.29 0.93
N THR A 162 8.14 9.87 1.97
CA THR A 162 7.33 10.79 2.80
C THR A 162 8.19 11.79 3.57
N VAL A 163 9.35 11.36 4.10
CA VAL A 163 10.32 12.25 4.75
C VAL A 163 10.88 13.27 3.77
N LEU A 164 11.27 12.85 2.57
CA LEU A 164 11.77 13.75 1.53
C LEU A 164 10.72 14.78 1.11
N ALA A 165 9.45 14.37 0.96
CA ALA A 165 8.35 15.28 0.64
C ALA A 165 8.18 16.39 1.70
N ALA A 166 8.30 16.05 2.99
CA ALA A 166 8.20 17.02 4.07
C ALA A 166 9.38 18.05 4.05
N GLN A 167 10.60 17.58 3.70
CA GLN A 167 11.76 18.48 3.55
C GLN A 167 11.60 19.42 2.35
N VAL A 168 11.14 18.89 1.21
CA VAL A 168 10.89 19.71 0.00
C VAL A 168 9.76 20.71 0.25
N TYR A 169 8.69 20.29 0.93
CA TYR A 169 7.57 21.15 1.30
C TYR A 169 8.03 22.40 2.07
N SER A 170 8.85 22.24 3.08
CA SER A 170 9.31 23.34 3.94
C SER A 170 10.09 24.41 3.20
N GLN A 171 10.70 24.07 2.07
CA GLN A 171 11.50 25.00 1.25
C GLN A 171 10.71 25.54 0.05
N VAL A 172 9.93 24.69 -0.61
CA VAL A 172 9.27 25.02 -1.88
C VAL A 172 7.98 25.80 -1.68
N VAL A 173 7.14 25.40 -0.72
CA VAL A 173 5.81 26.02 -0.58
C VAL A 173 5.88 27.48 -0.15
N PRO A 174 6.71 27.91 0.82
CA PRO A 174 6.83 29.32 1.18
C PRO A 174 7.39 30.21 0.06
N ALA A 175 8.26 29.66 -0.81
CA ALA A 175 8.92 30.41 -1.86
C ALA A 175 8.13 30.47 -3.18
N LEU A 176 7.48 29.35 -3.56
CA LEU A 176 6.92 29.16 -4.91
C LEU A 176 5.43 28.79 -4.90
N GLY A 177 4.86 28.50 -3.72
CA GLY A 177 3.48 28.06 -3.56
C GLY A 177 3.28 26.54 -3.74
N TRP A 178 2.10 26.06 -3.32
CA TRP A 178 1.81 24.63 -3.20
C TRP A 178 1.78 23.87 -4.55
N ARG A 179 1.46 24.54 -5.66
CA ARG A 179 1.42 23.91 -6.99
C ARG A 179 2.75 23.34 -7.43
N TRP A 180 3.85 23.98 -7.04
CA TRP A 180 5.19 23.52 -7.38
C TRP A 180 5.52 22.15 -6.79
N MET A 181 4.91 21.78 -5.66
CA MET A 181 5.05 20.42 -5.14
C MET A 181 4.56 19.36 -6.15
N PHE A 182 3.46 19.67 -6.85
CA PHE A 182 2.91 18.77 -7.88
C PHE A 182 3.67 18.83 -9.22
N TYR A 183 4.24 19.98 -9.56
CA TYR A 183 5.07 20.09 -10.77
C TYR A 183 6.34 19.22 -10.67
N LEU A 184 6.88 19.04 -9.47
CA LEU A 184 7.95 18.08 -9.22
C LEU A 184 7.55 16.64 -9.53
N GLY A 185 6.27 16.33 -9.61
CA GLY A 185 5.73 15.03 -10.07
C GLY A 185 6.10 14.63 -11.50
N VAL A 186 6.74 15.50 -12.26
CA VAL A 186 7.37 15.13 -13.55
C VAL A 186 8.64 14.29 -13.34
N LEU A 187 9.36 14.47 -12.23
CA LEU A 187 10.61 13.74 -11.94
C LEU A 187 10.40 12.21 -11.92
N PRO A 188 9.35 11.67 -11.27
CA PRO A 188 9.02 10.25 -11.37
C PRO A 188 8.83 9.75 -12.80
N ALA A 189 8.23 10.53 -13.71
CA ALA A 189 8.08 10.14 -15.10
C ALA A 189 9.42 9.96 -15.81
N LEU A 190 10.39 10.84 -15.57
CA LEU A 190 11.74 10.71 -16.11
C LEU A 190 12.43 9.45 -15.57
N PHE A 191 12.26 9.17 -14.28
CA PHE A 191 12.75 7.95 -13.66
C PHE A 191 12.12 6.68 -14.28
N ALA A 192 10.81 6.68 -14.54
CA ALA A 192 10.13 5.56 -15.21
C ALA A 192 10.68 5.29 -16.61
N LEU A 193 10.96 6.33 -17.39
CA LEU A 193 11.55 6.19 -18.72
C LEU A 193 12.97 5.63 -18.67
N TRP A 194 13.78 6.08 -17.70
CA TRP A 194 15.09 5.49 -17.44
C TRP A 194 14.99 4.03 -17.05
N MET A 195 14.11 3.69 -16.11
CA MET A 195 13.87 2.34 -15.60
C MET A 195 13.49 1.38 -16.74
N ARG A 196 12.62 1.81 -17.66
CA ARG A 196 12.23 1.02 -18.84
C ARG A 196 13.43 0.60 -19.70
N ARG A 197 14.46 1.43 -19.79
CA ARG A 197 15.67 1.14 -20.59
C ARG A 197 16.69 0.30 -19.83
N ALA A 198 16.80 0.48 -18.53
CA ALA A 198 17.86 -0.08 -17.70
C ALA A 198 17.52 -1.47 -17.12
N LEU A 199 16.22 -1.82 -16.96
CA LEU A 199 15.82 -3.03 -16.28
C LEU A 199 15.56 -4.21 -17.23
N PRO A 200 16.08 -5.42 -16.89
CA PRO A 200 15.60 -6.68 -17.44
C PRO A 200 14.20 -7.00 -16.91
N GLU A 201 13.53 -8.01 -17.44
CA GLU A 201 12.28 -8.52 -16.88
C GLU A 201 12.53 -9.46 -15.69
N ALA A 202 11.49 -9.83 -14.92
CA ALA A 202 11.59 -10.76 -13.81
C ALA A 202 11.82 -12.21 -14.30
N GLU A 203 12.79 -12.91 -13.69
CA GLU A 203 13.17 -14.28 -14.10
C GLU A 203 12.02 -15.26 -13.94
N ASP A 204 11.38 -15.31 -12.76
CA ASP A 204 10.26 -16.22 -12.50
C ASP A 204 9.12 -16.03 -13.52
N TRP A 205 8.90 -14.78 -13.99
CA TRP A 205 7.88 -14.49 -15.00
C TRP A 205 8.29 -14.94 -16.40
N GLU A 206 9.56 -14.72 -16.79
CA GLU A 206 10.09 -15.18 -18.08
C GLU A 206 10.01 -16.71 -18.20
N GLU A 207 10.37 -17.42 -17.13
CA GLU A 207 10.28 -18.88 -17.04
C GLU A 207 8.81 -19.36 -17.14
N ALA A 208 7.90 -18.77 -16.36
CA ALA A 208 6.48 -19.15 -16.37
C ALA A 208 5.80 -18.94 -17.73
N ILE A 209 6.18 -17.87 -18.46
CA ILE A 209 5.67 -17.64 -19.82
C ILE A 209 6.27 -18.60 -20.84
N ALA A 210 7.56 -18.94 -20.70
CA ALA A 210 8.23 -19.90 -21.57
C ALA A 210 7.61 -21.30 -21.43
N GLU A 211 7.26 -21.73 -20.22
CA GLU A 211 6.63 -23.03 -19.95
C GLU A 211 5.20 -23.12 -20.49
N THR A 212 4.40 -22.04 -20.37
CA THR A 212 2.98 -22.07 -20.75
C THR A 212 2.70 -21.76 -22.20
N ALA A 213 3.68 -21.21 -22.95
CA ALA A 213 3.57 -20.73 -24.33
C ALA A 213 2.40 -19.74 -24.57
N ALA A 214 1.69 -19.32 -23.52
CA ALA A 214 0.53 -18.45 -23.60
C ALA A 214 0.60 -17.34 -22.53
N ARG A 215 0.31 -16.12 -22.93
CA ARG A 215 0.21 -14.99 -21.99
C ARG A 215 -1.07 -15.12 -21.18
N PRO A 216 -1.00 -15.12 -19.83
CA PRO A 216 -2.16 -15.26 -18.99
C PRO A 216 -3.15 -14.10 -19.18
N ASN A 217 -4.44 -14.40 -19.09
CA ASN A 217 -5.48 -13.40 -18.99
C ASN A 217 -6.11 -13.47 -17.58
N PRO A 218 -5.64 -12.66 -16.64
CA PRO A 218 -6.10 -12.70 -15.25
C PRO A 218 -7.58 -12.36 -15.08
N PHE A 219 -8.19 -11.67 -16.07
CA PHE A 219 -9.62 -11.35 -16.06
C PHE A 219 -10.52 -12.44 -16.65
N ARG A 220 -9.94 -13.47 -17.26
CA ARG A 220 -10.73 -14.55 -17.87
C ARG A 220 -11.83 -15.10 -16.94
N PRO A 221 -11.59 -15.32 -15.63
CA PRO A 221 -12.63 -15.81 -14.72
C PRO A 221 -13.84 -14.88 -14.56
N LEU A 222 -13.67 -13.57 -14.81
CA LEU A 222 -14.78 -12.61 -14.74
C LEU A 222 -15.66 -12.63 -15.99
N PHE A 223 -15.12 -13.08 -17.13
CA PHE A 223 -15.79 -13.00 -18.43
C PHE A 223 -16.18 -14.37 -19.01
N THR A 224 -15.73 -15.46 -18.38
CA THR A 224 -16.02 -16.82 -18.86
C THR A 224 -16.81 -17.64 -17.82
N ARG A 225 -17.51 -18.65 -18.31
CA ARG A 225 -18.10 -19.72 -17.47
C ARG A 225 -17.00 -20.65 -16.93
N PRO A 226 -17.31 -21.56 -15.98
CA PRO A 226 -16.35 -22.55 -15.48
C PRO A 226 -15.78 -23.46 -16.58
N ASP A 227 -16.55 -23.70 -17.65
CA ASP A 227 -16.14 -24.44 -18.84
C ASP A 227 -15.21 -23.68 -19.78
N GLY A 228 -14.87 -22.41 -19.46
CA GLY A 228 -14.01 -21.55 -20.25
C GLY A 228 -14.70 -20.81 -21.38
N THR A 229 -16.00 -21.02 -21.63
CA THR A 229 -16.75 -20.32 -22.68
C THR A 229 -17.03 -18.85 -22.31
N PRO A 230 -16.91 -17.90 -23.25
CA PRO A 230 -17.27 -16.50 -23.00
C PRO A 230 -18.73 -16.35 -22.58
N SER A 231 -19.00 -15.46 -21.63
CA SER A 231 -20.35 -15.21 -21.11
C SER A 231 -20.63 -13.70 -21.03
N PRO A 232 -21.34 -13.11 -21.99
CA PRO A 232 -21.70 -11.69 -21.96
C PRO A 232 -22.45 -11.28 -20.70
N HIS A 233 -23.33 -12.15 -20.21
CA HIS A 233 -24.07 -11.89 -18.96
C HIS A 233 -23.14 -11.79 -17.75
N ARG A 234 -22.16 -12.68 -17.61
CA ARG A 234 -21.16 -12.58 -16.54
C ARG A 234 -20.31 -11.33 -16.67
N ALA A 235 -19.89 -11.01 -17.90
CA ALA A 235 -19.15 -9.78 -18.18
C ALA A 235 -19.93 -8.56 -17.73
N ALA A 236 -21.19 -8.43 -18.14
CA ALA A 236 -22.07 -7.32 -17.76
C ALA A 236 -22.27 -7.24 -16.23
N LEU A 237 -22.49 -8.39 -15.57
CA LEU A 237 -22.61 -8.44 -14.11
C LEU A 237 -21.35 -7.92 -13.40
N HIS A 238 -20.18 -8.42 -13.76
CA HIS A 238 -18.94 -8.04 -13.06
C HIS A 238 -18.50 -6.62 -13.37
N LEU A 239 -18.74 -6.14 -14.60
CA LEU A 239 -18.54 -4.71 -14.94
C LEU A 239 -19.54 -3.82 -14.20
N GLY A 240 -20.80 -4.24 -14.09
CA GLY A 240 -21.82 -3.55 -13.29
C GLY A 240 -21.46 -3.49 -11.80
N LEU A 241 -20.96 -4.59 -11.22
CA LEU A 241 -20.46 -4.62 -9.84
C LEU A 241 -19.25 -3.68 -9.64
N ALA A 242 -18.30 -3.69 -10.58
CA ALA A 242 -17.14 -2.81 -10.52
C ALA A 242 -17.56 -1.32 -10.63
N ALA A 243 -18.42 -0.99 -11.58
CA ALA A 243 -18.94 0.37 -11.73
C ALA A 243 -19.76 0.80 -10.51
N GLY A 244 -20.64 -0.07 -10.01
CA GLY A 244 -21.44 0.19 -8.80
C GLY A 244 -20.58 0.41 -7.57
N ALA A 245 -19.54 -0.43 -7.35
CA ALA A 245 -18.59 -0.25 -6.26
C ALA A 245 -17.84 1.09 -6.39
N PHE A 246 -17.37 1.43 -7.59
CA PHE A 246 -16.65 2.67 -7.83
C PHE A 246 -17.52 3.90 -7.55
N VAL A 247 -18.75 3.94 -8.06
CA VAL A 247 -19.70 5.02 -7.82
C VAL A 247 -20.08 5.12 -6.34
N ALA A 248 -20.34 3.98 -5.68
CA ALA A 248 -20.66 3.96 -4.26
C ALA A 248 -19.50 4.53 -3.41
N LEU A 249 -18.27 4.12 -3.68
CA LEU A 249 -17.08 4.66 -3.01
C LEU A 249 -16.89 6.15 -3.32
N LEU A 250 -17.09 6.56 -4.57
CA LEU A 250 -17.00 7.95 -4.97
C LEU A 250 -17.98 8.82 -4.14
N VAL A 251 -19.25 8.41 -4.04
CA VAL A 251 -20.25 9.13 -3.26
C VAL A 251 -19.92 9.13 -1.77
N LEU A 252 -19.52 7.99 -1.22
CA LEU A 252 -19.12 7.87 0.19
C LEU A 252 -17.99 8.84 0.57
N PHE A 253 -16.93 8.88 -0.23
CA PHE A 253 -15.75 9.66 0.10
C PHE A 253 -15.80 11.12 -0.37
N THR A 254 -16.82 11.55 -1.10
CA THR A 254 -17.11 12.99 -1.32
C THR A 254 -17.93 13.63 -0.19
N GLY A 255 -18.34 12.86 0.82
CA GLY A 255 -19.18 13.34 1.92
C GLY A 255 -20.63 13.64 1.55
N ARG A 256 -21.06 13.21 0.35
CA ARG A 256 -22.43 13.45 -0.15
C ARG A 256 -23.43 12.34 0.19
N ALA A 257 -22.98 11.30 0.88
CA ALA A 257 -23.78 10.09 1.10
C ALA A 257 -24.94 10.30 2.10
N GLY A 258 -24.80 11.20 3.08
CA GLY A 258 -25.82 11.38 4.11
C GLY A 258 -26.29 10.06 4.72
N ASP A 259 -27.58 9.83 4.81
CA ASP A 259 -28.19 8.61 5.34
C ASP A 259 -27.94 7.38 4.45
N ALA A 260 -27.59 7.59 3.17
CA ALA A 260 -27.23 6.51 2.25
C ALA A 260 -25.80 5.94 2.47
N ALA A 261 -25.03 6.47 3.43
CA ALA A 261 -23.65 6.04 3.67
C ALA A 261 -23.54 4.54 3.97
N TRP A 262 -24.39 4.00 4.85
CA TRP A 262 -24.38 2.57 5.18
C TRP A 262 -24.81 1.66 4.03
N PRO A 263 -25.92 1.92 3.31
CA PRO A 263 -26.29 1.15 2.12
C PRO A 263 -25.20 1.16 1.05
N LEU A 264 -24.58 2.32 0.79
CA LEU A 264 -23.49 2.43 -0.19
C LEU A 264 -22.24 1.67 0.24
N ALA A 265 -21.89 1.71 1.52
CA ALA A 265 -20.75 0.95 2.07
C ALA A 265 -20.98 -0.56 1.93
N LEU A 266 -22.17 -1.05 2.24
CA LEU A 266 -22.55 -2.46 2.07
C LEU A 266 -22.56 -2.87 0.59
N LEU A 267 -23.08 -2.01 -0.30
CA LEU A 267 -23.03 -2.24 -1.74
C LEU A 267 -21.60 -2.37 -2.25
N ALA A 268 -20.71 -1.43 -1.88
CA ALA A 268 -19.32 -1.46 -2.27
C ALA A 268 -18.61 -2.72 -1.72
N ALA A 269 -18.80 -3.04 -0.44
CA ALA A 269 -18.20 -4.20 0.21
C ALA A 269 -18.69 -5.51 -0.44
N GLY A 270 -19.98 -5.65 -0.69
CA GLY A 270 -20.57 -6.82 -1.34
C GLY A 270 -20.08 -7.00 -2.78
N ALA A 271 -20.02 -5.91 -3.56
CA ALA A 271 -19.52 -5.93 -4.93
C ALA A 271 -18.03 -6.31 -4.97
N LEU A 272 -17.18 -5.66 -4.16
CA LEU A 272 -15.74 -5.94 -4.10
C LEU A 272 -15.45 -7.35 -3.55
N GLY A 273 -16.20 -7.80 -2.54
CA GLY A 273 -16.12 -9.15 -2.01
C GLY A 273 -16.50 -10.21 -3.07
N THR A 274 -17.54 -9.94 -3.87
CA THR A 274 -17.92 -10.81 -5.00
C THR A 274 -16.82 -10.87 -6.05
N LEU A 275 -16.22 -9.74 -6.41
CA LEU A 275 -15.10 -9.67 -7.35
C LEU A 275 -13.87 -10.43 -6.80
N ALA A 276 -13.55 -10.29 -5.51
CA ALA A 276 -12.47 -11.03 -4.85
C ALA A 276 -12.65 -12.55 -4.98
N VAL A 277 -13.86 -13.03 -4.66
CA VAL A 277 -14.21 -14.46 -4.77
C VAL A 277 -14.13 -14.96 -6.21
N ARG A 278 -14.49 -14.13 -7.19
CA ARG A 278 -14.45 -14.51 -8.61
C ARG A 278 -13.05 -14.49 -9.21
N LEU A 279 -12.21 -13.55 -8.80
CA LEU A 279 -10.80 -13.47 -9.23
C LEU A 279 -9.97 -14.63 -8.66
N GLY A 280 -10.30 -15.10 -7.46
CA GLY A 280 -9.55 -16.12 -6.75
C GLY A 280 -9.54 -17.51 -7.40
N SER A 281 -10.22 -17.76 -8.51
CA SER A 281 -10.48 -19.09 -9.07
C SER A 281 -11.21 -20.02 -8.06
N PRO A 282 -11.76 -21.17 -8.46
CA PRO A 282 -12.48 -22.06 -7.55
C PRO A 282 -11.67 -22.45 -6.31
N ASP A 283 -10.38 -22.74 -6.49
CA ASP A 283 -9.51 -23.28 -5.44
C ASP A 283 -9.01 -22.22 -4.45
N HIS A 284 -9.03 -20.92 -4.82
CA HIS A 284 -8.45 -19.83 -4.00
C HIS A 284 -9.48 -18.78 -3.57
N ARG A 285 -10.77 -18.99 -3.74
CA ARG A 285 -11.84 -18.02 -3.45
C ARG A 285 -11.80 -17.49 -2.01
N VAL A 286 -11.77 -18.45 -1.07
CA VAL A 286 -11.75 -18.13 0.37
C VAL A 286 -10.46 -17.40 0.75
N LEU A 287 -9.34 -17.80 0.15
CA LEU A 287 -8.04 -17.18 0.38
C LEU A 287 -8.03 -15.70 -0.04
N TYR A 288 -8.51 -15.38 -1.26
CA TYR A 288 -8.56 -14.01 -1.74
C TYR A 288 -9.41 -13.10 -0.83
N LEU A 289 -10.59 -13.57 -0.43
CA LEU A 289 -11.45 -12.82 0.48
C LEU A 289 -10.80 -12.62 1.85
N ALA A 290 -10.27 -13.69 2.44
CA ALA A 290 -9.64 -13.63 3.75
C ALA A 290 -8.39 -12.75 3.77
N LEU A 291 -7.57 -12.79 2.72
CA LEU A 291 -6.42 -11.89 2.56
C LEU A 291 -6.87 -10.44 2.41
N THR A 292 -7.92 -10.17 1.63
CA THR A 292 -8.48 -8.82 1.45
C THR A 292 -8.96 -8.23 2.79
N VAL A 293 -9.70 -9.00 3.57
CA VAL A 293 -10.16 -8.59 4.92
C VAL A 293 -8.99 -8.36 5.86
N THR A 294 -7.96 -9.21 5.80
CA THR A 294 -6.75 -9.07 6.64
C THR A 294 -5.99 -7.77 6.29
N VAL A 295 -5.84 -7.46 5.01
CA VAL A 295 -5.20 -6.21 4.57
C VAL A 295 -6.05 -5.00 4.97
N PHE A 296 -7.38 -5.06 4.82
CA PHE A 296 -8.28 -4.01 5.25
C PHE A 296 -8.13 -3.70 6.74
N ALA A 297 -8.11 -4.72 7.60
CA ALA A 297 -7.85 -4.57 9.02
C ALA A 297 -6.43 -4.00 9.28
N GLY A 298 -5.44 -4.41 8.48
CA GLY A 298 -4.08 -3.89 8.52
C GLY A 298 -4.01 -2.38 8.24
N PHE A 299 -4.77 -1.89 7.29
CA PHE A 299 -4.86 -0.46 7.00
C PHE A 299 -5.66 0.30 8.08
N LEU A 300 -6.69 -0.30 8.62
CA LEU A 300 -7.47 0.32 9.69
C LEU A 300 -6.63 0.64 10.95
N TYR A 301 -5.65 -0.20 11.32
CA TYR A 301 -4.86 0.09 12.53
C TYR A 301 -3.72 1.07 12.30
N THR A 302 -3.16 1.10 11.09
CA THR A 302 -1.98 1.95 10.80
C THR A 302 -2.36 3.38 10.45
N TRP A 303 -3.42 3.56 9.66
CA TRP A 303 -3.76 4.84 9.06
C TRP A 303 -4.34 5.90 9.99
N PRO A 304 -5.01 5.60 11.12
CA PRO A 304 -5.42 6.65 12.05
C PRO A 304 -4.25 7.50 12.53
N ILE A 305 -3.14 6.87 12.93
CA ILE A 305 -1.93 7.59 13.34
C ILE A 305 -1.34 8.34 12.14
N GLN A 306 -1.15 7.67 11.01
CA GLN A 306 -0.53 8.30 9.83
C GLN A 306 -1.28 9.56 9.36
N ALA A 307 -2.60 9.54 9.38
CA ALA A 307 -3.43 10.64 8.92
C ALA A 307 -3.63 11.75 9.94
N LEU A 308 -3.76 11.41 11.22
CA LEU A 308 -4.19 12.32 12.28
C LEU A 308 -3.07 12.74 13.23
N LEU A 309 -1.89 12.10 13.20
CA LEU A 309 -0.76 12.48 14.04
C LEU A 309 -0.36 13.96 13.86
N PRO A 310 -0.22 14.50 12.62
CA PRO A 310 0.09 15.92 12.47
C PRO A 310 -0.99 16.83 13.07
N THR A 311 -2.26 16.45 12.97
CA THR A 311 -3.37 17.19 13.57
C THR A 311 -3.27 17.15 15.09
N TYR A 312 -3.06 15.98 15.68
CA TYR A 312 -2.87 15.81 17.13
C TYR A 312 -1.75 16.69 17.66
N LEU A 313 -0.57 16.65 17.03
CA LEU A 313 0.59 17.46 17.44
C LEU A 313 0.29 18.97 17.40
N LYS A 314 -0.43 19.43 16.36
CA LYS A 314 -0.77 20.85 16.19
C LYS A 314 -1.91 21.33 17.08
N THR A 315 -2.97 20.55 17.20
CA THR A 315 -4.22 21.01 17.82
C THR A 315 -4.33 20.65 19.32
N GLU A 316 -3.71 19.57 19.76
CA GLU A 316 -3.76 19.11 21.15
C GLU A 316 -2.47 19.41 21.91
N LEU A 317 -1.30 19.20 21.29
CA LEU A 317 -0.01 19.52 21.91
C LEU A 317 0.47 20.95 21.60
N HIS A 318 -0.19 21.66 20.69
CA HIS A 318 0.16 23.04 20.28
C HIS A 318 1.62 23.18 19.79
N TYR A 319 2.16 22.13 19.16
CA TYR A 319 3.52 22.13 18.64
C TYR A 319 3.69 23.06 17.43
N THR A 320 4.84 23.73 17.38
CA THR A 320 5.25 24.53 16.23
C THR A 320 5.49 23.65 14.99
N ALA A 321 5.51 24.26 13.81
CA ALA A 321 5.77 23.54 12.56
C ALA A 321 7.11 22.79 12.57
N ASP A 322 8.14 23.36 13.19
CA ASP A 322 9.46 22.74 13.33
C ASP A 322 9.41 21.52 14.26
N GLN A 323 8.73 21.63 15.39
CA GLN A 323 8.55 20.51 16.33
C GLN A 323 7.76 19.37 15.68
N VAL A 324 6.70 19.70 14.94
CA VAL A 324 5.92 18.71 14.16
C VAL A 324 6.81 18.02 13.13
N ARG A 325 7.62 18.78 12.37
CA ARG A 325 8.58 18.22 11.40
C ARG A 325 9.53 17.24 12.07
N ASP A 326 10.14 17.62 13.20
CA ASP A 326 11.12 16.80 13.91
C ASP A 326 10.52 15.50 14.45
N VAL A 327 9.30 15.56 15.01
CA VAL A 327 8.55 14.37 15.46
C VAL A 327 8.22 13.45 14.30
N LEU A 328 7.74 13.99 13.18
CA LEU A 328 7.40 13.21 11.98
C LEU A 328 8.65 12.60 11.32
N PHE A 329 9.80 13.27 11.41
CA PHE A 329 11.08 12.73 10.96
C PHE A 329 11.44 11.45 11.72
N TRP A 330 11.38 11.45 13.05
CA TRP A 330 11.63 10.27 13.86
C TRP A 330 10.62 9.15 13.59
N ALA A 331 9.34 9.48 13.46
CA ALA A 331 8.30 8.52 13.11
C ALA A 331 8.56 7.85 11.74
N GLY A 332 8.92 8.61 10.72
CA GLY A 332 9.25 8.11 9.37
C GLY A 332 10.48 7.21 9.37
N PHE A 333 11.55 7.63 10.07
CA PHE A 333 12.75 6.80 10.23
C PHE A 333 12.47 5.52 11.02
N GLY A 334 11.62 5.57 12.05
CA GLY A 334 11.15 4.39 12.76
C GLY A 334 10.48 3.40 11.82
N THR A 335 9.58 3.89 10.97
CA THR A 335 8.93 3.05 9.96
C THR A 335 9.95 2.41 9.00
N ALA A 336 10.88 3.19 8.46
CA ALA A 336 11.89 2.69 7.53
C ALA A 336 12.78 1.62 8.18
N ALA A 337 13.29 1.88 9.39
CA ALA A 337 14.09 0.93 10.17
C ALA A 337 13.29 -0.34 10.48
N GLY A 338 12.04 -0.19 10.89
CA GLY A 338 11.11 -1.28 11.16
C GLY A 338 10.86 -2.17 9.95
N CYS A 339 10.66 -1.59 8.76
CA CYS A 339 10.52 -2.35 7.51
C CYS A 339 11.75 -3.22 7.23
N VAL A 340 12.94 -2.65 7.39
CA VAL A 340 14.20 -3.38 7.20
C VAL A 340 14.34 -4.52 8.21
N LEU A 341 14.12 -4.25 9.51
CA LEU A 341 14.18 -5.25 10.58
C LEU A 341 13.12 -6.35 10.40
N ALA A 342 11.91 -5.97 9.97
CA ALA A 342 10.85 -6.89 9.65
C ALA A 342 11.26 -7.87 8.55
N GLY A 343 11.99 -7.41 7.54
CA GLY A 343 12.53 -8.27 6.50
C GLY A 343 13.43 -9.38 7.04
N PHE A 344 14.37 -9.04 7.92
CA PHE A 344 15.27 -10.03 8.55
C PHE A 344 14.53 -10.99 9.49
N THR A 345 13.62 -10.48 10.31
CA THR A 345 12.81 -11.32 11.22
C THR A 345 11.86 -12.22 10.46
N GLY A 346 11.29 -11.73 9.36
CA GLY A 346 10.41 -12.51 8.48
C GLY A 346 11.12 -13.67 7.78
N ASP A 347 12.37 -13.48 7.36
CA ASP A 347 13.19 -14.58 6.79
C ASP A 347 13.58 -15.62 7.85
N ARG A 348 13.74 -15.20 9.12
CA ARG A 348 14.16 -16.09 10.21
C ARG A 348 13.02 -16.87 10.85
N PHE A 349 11.90 -16.19 11.14
CA PHE A 349 10.78 -16.75 11.91
C PHE A 349 9.55 -17.06 11.03
N GLY A 350 9.59 -16.67 9.76
CA GLY A 350 8.44 -16.68 8.85
C GLY A 350 7.59 -15.41 9.00
N PRO A 351 6.92 -14.98 7.89
CA PRO A 351 6.25 -13.68 7.84
C PRO A 351 5.09 -13.55 8.83
N ALA A 352 4.28 -14.58 9.05
CA ALA A 352 3.14 -14.50 9.96
C ALA A 352 3.57 -14.35 11.44
N ARG A 353 4.56 -15.15 11.88
CA ARG A 353 5.06 -15.08 13.26
C ARG A 353 5.79 -13.76 13.53
N ALA A 354 6.66 -13.34 12.58
CA ALA A 354 7.36 -12.07 12.70
C ALA A 354 6.37 -10.90 12.79
N TYR A 355 5.31 -10.92 11.97
CA TYR A 355 4.26 -9.92 11.99
C TYR A 355 3.56 -9.87 13.35
N ALA A 356 3.10 -11.02 13.85
CA ALA A 356 2.41 -11.10 15.13
C ALA A 356 3.28 -10.65 16.30
N LEU A 357 4.53 -11.14 16.40
CA LEU A 357 5.44 -10.80 17.49
C LEU A 357 5.78 -9.30 17.51
N THR A 358 6.10 -8.73 16.36
CA THR A 358 6.48 -7.33 16.26
C THR A 358 5.29 -6.40 16.53
N LEU A 359 4.11 -6.73 15.98
CA LEU A 359 2.90 -5.94 16.23
C LEU A 359 2.42 -6.07 17.69
N THR A 360 2.61 -7.23 18.33
CA THR A 360 2.34 -7.37 19.78
C THR A 360 3.27 -6.48 20.59
N ALA A 361 4.55 -6.39 20.22
CA ALA A 361 5.49 -5.49 20.89
C ALA A 361 5.09 -4.02 20.76
N SER A 362 4.45 -3.62 19.63
CA SER A 362 3.99 -2.24 19.46
C SER A 362 2.94 -1.79 20.47
N LEU A 363 2.13 -2.73 20.99
CA LEU A 363 1.09 -2.42 21.97
C LEU A 363 1.65 -1.75 23.24
N ALA A 364 2.92 -2.06 23.58
CA ALA A 364 3.59 -1.44 24.73
C ALA A 364 3.86 0.07 24.54
N PHE A 365 3.92 0.54 23.30
CA PHE A 365 4.24 1.94 22.99
C PHE A 365 3.01 2.79 22.68
N VAL A 366 1.84 2.17 22.40
CA VAL A 366 0.64 2.91 21.97
C VAL A 366 0.21 3.95 22.99
N PHE A 367 -0.02 3.55 24.25
CA PHE A 367 -0.46 4.50 25.28
C PHE A 367 0.64 5.47 25.72
N PRO A 368 1.92 5.06 25.91
CA PRO A 368 2.99 5.99 26.25
C PRO A 368 3.18 7.14 25.26
N VAL A 369 3.04 6.89 23.95
CA VAL A 369 3.14 7.95 22.91
C VAL A 369 2.13 9.08 23.16
N PHE A 370 0.90 8.74 23.54
CA PHE A 370 -0.15 9.72 23.77
C PHE A 370 -0.23 10.23 25.21
N ALA A 371 0.66 9.80 26.09
CA ALA A 371 0.78 10.29 27.45
C ALA A 371 1.91 11.29 27.64
N VAL A 372 2.88 11.36 26.72
CA VAL A 372 4.02 12.30 26.78
C VAL A 372 3.68 13.56 26.00
N HIS A 373 3.71 14.72 26.68
CA HIS A 373 3.33 16.00 26.09
C HIS A 373 4.49 17.02 26.09
N ASP A 374 5.35 17.01 27.11
CA ASP A 374 6.32 18.07 27.37
C ASP A 374 7.75 17.76 26.94
N ASP A 375 8.05 16.49 26.59
CA ASP A 375 9.39 16.04 26.18
C ASP A 375 9.39 15.61 24.72
N LEU A 376 9.86 16.50 23.85
CA LEU A 376 9.93 16.27 22.40
C LEU A 376 10.84 15.09 22.02
N LEU A 377 11.96 14.93 22.76
CA LEU A 377 12.90 13.82 22.48
C LEU A 377 12.29 12.47 22.87
N LEU A 378 11.70 12.40 24.06
CA LEU A 378 11.03 11.18 24.52
C LEU A 378 9.86 10.82 23.59
N LEU A 379 9.03 11.78 23.19
CA LEU A 379 7.97 11.56 22.22
C LEU A 379 8.51 11.07 20.88
N GLY A 380 9.59 11.66 20.38
CA GLY A 380 10.26 11.23 19.17
C GLY A 380 10.75 9.78 19.24
N VAL A 381 11.39 9.40 20.33
CA VAL A 381 11.85 8.02 20.58
C VAL A 381 10.68 7.04 20.67
N LEU A 382 9.63 7.39 21.42
CA LEU A 382 8.43 6.53 21.55
C LEU A 382 7.73 6.35 20.21
N LEU A 383 7.61 7.42 19.40
CA LEU A 383 7.05 7.34 18.05
C LEU A 383 7.94 6.53 17.11
N PHE A 384 9.26 6.68 17.19
CA PHE A 384 10.19 5.82 16.45
C PHE A 384 9.94 4.35 16.76
N LEU A 385 9.86 3.97 18.04
CA LEU A 385 9.63 2.60 18.47
C LEU A 385 8.24 2.09 18.07
N LEU A 386 7.21 2.90 18.28
CA LEU A 386 5.85 2.57 17.86
C LEU A 386 5.78 2.34 16.34
N GLN A 387 6.30 3.26 15.56
CA GLN A 387 6.26 3.16 14.10
C GLN A 387 7.14 2.03 13.56
N ALA A 388 8.29 1.76 14.17
CA ALA A 388 9.14 0.64 13.80
C ALA A 388 8.46 -0.72 14.04
N THR A 389 7.70 -0.84 15.12
CA THR A 389 7.04 -2.09 15.50
C THR A 389 5.62 -2.25 14.95
N SER A 390 4.89 -1.16 14.73
CA SER A 390 3.53 -1.20 14.18
C SER A 390 3.51 -1.06 12.66
N PHE A 391 3.88 0.10 12.11
CA PHE A 391 3.83 0.32 10.67
C PHE A 391 4.99 -0.35 9.93
N GLY A 392 6.19 -0.39 10.53
CA GLY A 392 7.37 -1.01 9.93
C GLY A 392 7.16 -2.49 9.57
N ILE A 393 6.35 -3.21 10.35
CA ILE A 393 6.04 -4.62 10.07
C ILE A 393 5.28 -4.81 8.74
N SER A 394 4.62 -3.76 8.21
CA SER A 394 3.99 -3.78 6.89
C SER A 394 4.98 -4.10 5.77
N GLY A 395 6.28 -3.92 6.01
CA GLY A 395 7.35 -4.39 5.14
C GLY A 395 7.30 -5.88 4.81
N LEU A 396 6.66 -6.71 5.65
CA LEU A 396 6.45 -8.13 5.37
C LEU A 396 5.18 -8.43 4.58
N LEU A 397 4.29 -7.46 4.38
CA LEU A 397 3.01 -7.69 3.75
C LEU A 397 3.12 -8.22 2.31
N PRO A 398 4.01 -7.69 1.44
CA PRO A 398 4.25 -8.27 0.11
C PRO A 398 4.67 -9.74 0.17
N ARG A 399 5.58 -10.10 1.08
CA ARG A 399 6.02 -11.49 1.27
C ARG A 399 4.89 -12.38 1.80
N TYR A 400 4.11 -11.87 2.75
CA TYR A 400 2.98 -12.58 3.34
C TYR A 400 1.89 -12.89 2.30
N LEU A 401 1.53 -11.91 1.49
CA LEU A 401 0.51 -12.04 0.44
C LEU A 401 1.03 -12.82 -0.77
N GLY A 402 2.15 -12.38 -1.34
CA GLY A 402 2.71 -12.93 -2.58
C GLY A 402 3.13 -14.39 -2.46
N GLY A 403 3.55 -14.83 -1.27
CA GLY A 403 3.88 -16.24 -1.01
C GLY A 403 2.67 -17.19 -0.99
N ARG A 404 1.44 -16.67 -1.04
CA ARG A 404 0.19 -17.44 -1.06
C ARG A 404 -0.54 -17.39 -2.41
N LEU A 405 -0.06 -16.55 -3.32
CA LEU A 405 -0.69 -16.35 -4.62
C LEU A 405 0.06 -17.10 -5.72
N PRO A 406 -0.64 -17.73 -6.69
CA PRO A 406 -0.03 -18.38 -7.85
C PRO A 406 0.85 -17.39 -8.64
N VAL A 407 2.00 -17.86 -9.17
CA VAL A 407 2.97 -17.02 -9.90
C VAL A 407 2.31 -16.32 -11.09
N GLU A 408 1.47 -17.05 -11.84
CA GLU A 408 0.81 -16.59 -13.08
C GLU A 408 -0.16 -15.44 -12.84
N ARG A 409 -0.66 -15.27 -11.61
CA ARG A 409 -1.65 -14.27 -11.21
C ARG A 409 -1.22 -13.46 -9.99
N ARG A 410 0.07 -13.49 -9.67
CA ARG A 410 0.59 -12.88 -8.44
C ARG A 410 0.43 -11.37 -8.46
N ALA A 411 0.75 -10.70 -9.56
CA ALA A 411 0.65 -9.24 -9.65
C ALA A 411 -0.81 -8.77 -9.62
N SER A 412 -1.72 -9.40 -10.36
CA SER A 412 -3.15 -9.05 -10.34
C SER A 412 -3.79 -9.39 -9.01
N GLY A 413 -3.46 -10.54 -8.42
CA GLY A 413 -3.96 -10.95 -7.11
C GLY A 413 -3.48 -10.04 -6.00
N LEU A 414 -2.18 -9.73 -5.97
CA LEU A 414 -1.59 -8.80 -5.01
C LEU A 414 -2.18 -7.39 -5.19
N GLY A 415 -2.28 -6.94 -6.45
CA GLY A 415 -2.83 -5.64 -6.80
C GLY A 415 -4.28 -5.48 -6.34
N PHE A 416 -5.11 -6.50 -6.53
CA PHE A 416 -6.50 -6.47 -6.08
C PHE A 416 -6.61 -6.55 -4.55
N VAL A 417 -6.04 -7.58 -3.93
CA VAL A 417 -6.14 -7.83 -2.48
C VAL A 417 -5.61 -6.64 -1.67
N TYR A 418 -4.45 -6.12 -2.06
CA TYR A 418 -3.84 -5.01 -1.35
C TYR A 418 -4.63 -3.71 -1.51
N ASN A 419 -5.02 -3.35 -2.73
CA ASN A 419 -5.65 -2.05 -2.97
C ASN A 419 -7.13 -2.01 -2.58
N VAL A 420 -7.86 -3.13 -2.61
CA VAL A 420 -9.18 -3.23 -1.96
C VAL A 420 -9.03 -3.15 -0.44
N GLY A 421 -8.05 -3.86 0.13
CA GLY A 421 -7.74 -3.76 1.55
C GLY A 421 -7.34 -2.34 1.97
N ALA A 422 -6.62 -1.60 1.12
CA ALA A 422 -6.22 -0.23 1.39
C ALA A 422 -7.40 0.75 1.61
N LEU A 423 -8.63 0.40 1.22
CA LEU A 423 -9.83 1.15 1.59
C LEU A 423 -10.02 1.27 3.11
N GLY A 424 -9.47 0.36 3.89
CA GLY A 424 -9.39 0.50 5.35
C GLY A 424 -8.68 1.79 5.78
N GLY A 425 -7.65 2.21 5.02
CA GLY A 425 -6.94 3.47 5.26
C GLY A 425 -7.79 4.72 4.98
N ALA A 426 -8.73 4.65 4.04
CA ALA A 426 -9.66 5.75 3.78
C ALA A 426 -10.73 5.88 4.89
N VAL A 427 -11.12 4.77 5.51
CA VAL A 427 -12.11 4.75 6.61
C VAL A 427 -11.50 5.16 7.95
N ALA A 428 -10.23 4.85 8.17
CA ALA A 428 -9.54 5.02 9.44
C ALA A 428 -9.56 6.48 10.00
N PRO A 429 -9.31 7.54 9.22
CA PRO A 429 -9.39 8.91 9.71
C PRO A 429 -10.80 9.31 10.14
N LEU A 430 -11.84 8.81 9.46
CA LEU A 430 -13.23 9.07 9.81
C LEU A 430 -13.60 8.41 11.14
N LEU A 431 -13.12 7.19 11.39
CA LEU A 431 -13.29 6.51 12.68
C LEU A 431 -12.59 7.26 13.80
N GLY A 432 -11.34 7.70 13.56
CA GLY A 432 -10.57 8.48 14.52
C GLY A 432 -11.26 9.79 14.88
N ALA A 433 -11.73 10.54 13.88
CA ALA A 433 -12.45 11.80 14.07
C ALA A 433 -13.75 11.62 14.86
N ARG A 434 -14.56 10.60 14.53
CA ARG A 434 -15.81 10.31 15.25
C ARG A 434 -15.58 9.89 16.71
N LEU A 435 -14.55 9.07 16.97
CA LEU A 435 -14.21 8.68 18.33
C LEU A 435 -13.68 9.86 19.15
N ALA A 436 -13.15 10.89 18.49
CA ALA A 436 -12.70 12.12 19.13
C ALA A 436 -13.85 13.10 19.44
N GLU A 437 -15.08 12.84 18.99
CA GLU A 437 -16.24 13.63 19.37
C GLU A 437 -16.48 13.50 20.89
N GLY A 438 -16.15 14.54 21.65
CA GLY A 438 -16.27 14.60 23.11
C GLY A 438 -15.13 13.94 23.91
N ARG A 439 -14.00 13.58 23.25
CA ARG A 439 -12.81 13.03 23.90
C ARG A 439 -11.54 13.63 23.31
N PRO A 440 -10.40 13.62 24.04
CA PRO A 440 -9.10 13.99 23.48
C PRO A 440 -8.74 13.12 22.26
N LEU A 441 -8.22 13.75 21.21
CA LEU A 441 -7.85 13.06 19.97
C LEU A 441 -6.77 12.00 20.23
N GLY A 442 -5.76 12.31 21.05
CA GLY A 442 -4.70 11.39 21.44
C GLY A 442 -5.23 10.11 22.10
N GLN A 443 -6.19 10.23 23.02
CA GLN A 443 -6.85 9.09 23.63
C GLN A 443 -7.59 8.23 22.60
N SER A 444 -8.33 8.87 21.71
CA SER A 444 -9.11 8.19 20.66
C SER A 444 -8.19 7.42 19.70
N LEU A 445 -7.05 8.02 19.32
CA LEU A 445 -6.03 7.37 18.51
C LEU A 445 -5.39 6.18 19.25
N ALA A 446 -5.08 6.32 20.52
CA ALA A 446 -4.51 5.24 21.33
C ALA A 446 -5.45 4.02 21.40
N VAL A 447 -6.71 4.23 21.80
CA VAL A 447 -7.72 3.15 21.93
C VAL A 447 -7.97 2.48 20.57
N LEU A 448 -8.14 3.25 19.50
CA LEU A 448 -8.39 2.74 18.16
C LEU A 448 -7.20 1.90 17.66
N THR A 449 -5.98 2.44 17.77
CA THR A 449 -4.77 1.75 17.34
C THR A 449 -4.53 0.48 18.14
N PHE A 450 -4.68 0.53 19.45
CA PHE A 450 -4.50 -0.65 20.33
C PHE A 450 -5.49 -1.77 19.97
N GLY A 451 -6.79 -1.47 19.89
CA GLY A 451 -7.81 -2.47 19.59
C GLY A 451 -7.68 -3.09 18.21
N LEU A 452 -7.40 -2.26 17.20
CA LEU A 452 -7.22 -2.75 15.81
C LEU A 452 -5.90 -3.50 15.65
N SER A 453 -4.82 -3.10 16.32
CA SER A 453 -3.56 -3.86 16.31
C SER A 453 -3.76 -5.26 16.90
N LEU A 454 -4.49 -5.38 18.00
CA LEU A 454 -4.83 -6.67 18.60
C LEU A 454 -5.62 -7.56 17.63
N LEU A 455 -6.60 -6.99 16.92
CA LEU A 455 -7.35 -7.71 15.89
C LEU A 455 -6.43 -8.27 14.81
N VAL A 456 -5.49 -7.47 14.30
CA VAL A 456 -4.56 -7.88 13.23
C VAL A 456 -3.55 -8.91 13.75
N VAL A 457 -3.09 -8.79 15.01
CA VAL A 457 -2.26 -9.83 15.67
C VAL A 457 -2.97 -11.18 15.63
N LEU A 458 -4.26 -11.21 15.95
CA LEU A 458 -5.05 -12.45 15.91
C LEU A 458 -5.22 -12.97 14.47
N LEU A 459 -5.56 -12.11 13.51
CA LEU A 459 -5.77 -12.50 12.12
C LEU A 459 -4.51 -13.09 11.47
N ILE A 460 -3.38 -12.44 11.61
CA ILE A 460 -2.11 -12.85 10.98
C ILE A 460 -1.37 -13.88 11.84
N GLY A 461 -1.32 -13.69 13.15
CA GLY A 461 -0.60 -14.56 14.08
C GLY A 461 -1.17 -15.98 14.13
N LEU A 462 -2.48 -16.10 14.07
CA LEU A 462 -3.19 -17.38 13.96
C LEU A 462 -3.27 -17.93 12.53
N ASP A 463 -2.70 -17.21 11.56
CA ASP A 463 -2.79 -17.53 10.12
C ASP A 463 -4.24 -17.86 9.69
N VAL A 464 -5.18 -17.00 10.09
CA VAL A 464 -6.60 -17.20 9.79
C VAL A 464 -6.88 -17.39 8.30
N PRO A 465 -6.30 -16.59 7.37
CA PRO A 465 -6.46 -16.82 5.93
C PRO A 465 -6.03 -18.22 5.47
N GLY A 466 -4.86 -18.67 5.92
CA GLY A 466 -4.37 -20.00 5.57
C GLY A 466 -5.19 -21.15 6.16
N ARG A 467 -5.68 -20.97 7.40
CA ARG A 467 -6.57 -21.96 8.03
C ARG A 467 -7.92 -22.07 7.32
N LEU A 468 -8.53 -20.94 6.99
CA LEU A 468 -9.80 -20.90 6.25
C LEU A 468 -9.67 -21.53 4.87
N HIS A 469 -8.56 -21.29 4.17
CA HIS A 469 -8.29 -21.91 2.88
C HIS A 469 -8.20 -23.45 3.01
N ARG A 470 -7.39 -23.95 3.93
CA ARG A 470 -7.27 -25.40 4.19
C ARG A 470 -8.58 -26.08 4.62
N LEU A 471 -9.47 -25.37 5.33
CA LEU A 471 -10.79 -25.88 5.69
C LEU A 471 -11.74 -25.92 4.49
N ALA A 472 -11.64 -24.95 3.58
CA ALA A 472 -12.42 -24.92 2.36
C ALA A 472 -12.02 -26.06 1.40
N ASP A 473 -10.72 -26.36 1.30
CA ASP A 473 -10.20 -27.46 0.45
C ASP A 473 -10.55 -28.86 0.96
N ARG A 474 -10.84 -29.00 2.27
CA ARG A 474 -11.22 -30.29 2.90
C ARG A 474 -12.72 -30.62 2.79
N ARG A 475 -13.56 -29.76 2.23
CA ARG A 475 -14.97 -30.06 2.02
C ARG A 475 -15.08 -31.08 0.86
N PRO A 476 -15.64 -32.27 1.08
CA PRO A 476 -15.90 -33.18 -0.02
C PRO A 476 -16.86 -32.49 -1.00
N THR A 477 -16.56 -32.63 -2.27
CA THR A 477 -17.34 -32.16 -3.42
C THR A 477 -18.69 -32.84 -3.46
#